data_8e19b9dbd7d3d387f0ee14b5d8873c80
#
_entry.id   8e19b9dbd7d3d387f0ee14b5d8873c80
#
_cell.length_a   1.000
_cell.length_b   1.000
_cell.length_c   1.000
_cell.angle_alpha   90.00
_cell.angle_beta   90.00
_cell.angle_gamma   90.00
#
_symmetry.space_group_name_H-M   'P 1'
#
loop_
_entity.id
_entity.type
_entity.pdbx_description
1 polymer ?
#
loop_
_entity_poly.entity_id
_entity_poly.type
_entity_poly.pdbx_seq_one_letter_code
_entity_poly.pdbx_strand_id
1 'polypeptide(L)'
;MTSRSAASRPDAELLERLRHIDTASLSDANKELRVLSPAIRPLVLGGRMAGRAVTAVANDDLMSVIGALEIGGVGDVLVVSAAGCDRAVSGELFGTEAFRRGMTGVVIDGLSRDSAALRRLAMPFYSRGVTPKAPPALAVPEVQSSLMLDGVAVLPGDIVVGDDDGIIVGTVAEFEAIVDAAEAIQAREKALRISIENGYSLFDALNFAEHRERLTAGVDSKLAFEG
;
A
#
# COMPACT_ATOMS: atom_id res chain seq x y z
N MET A 1 -12.66 26.14 -14.56
CA MET A 1 -11.37 25.52 -14.25
C MET A 1 -10.75 26.29 -13.09
N THR A 2 -11.08 25.90 -11.86
CA THR A 2 -10.49 26.48 -10.64
C THR A 2 -9.26 25.65 -10.29
N SER A 3 -8.08 26.21 -10.56
CA SER A 3 -6.81 25.71 -10.04
C SER A 3 -6.90 25.66 -8.50
N ARG A 4 -7.00 24.46 -7.92
CA ARG A 4 -6.73 24.29 -6.48
C ARG A 4 -5.25 24.61 -6.29
N SER A 5 -5.00 25.77 -5.69
CA SER A 5 -3.67 26.15 -5.18
C SER A 5 -3.04 24.95 -4.45
N ALA A 6 -1.80 24.63 -4.80
CA ALA A 6 -0.94 23.70 -4.10
C ALA A 6 -0.52 24.29 -2.73
N ALA A 7 -1.47 24.48 -1.83
CA ALA A 7 -1.17 24.61 -0.42
C ALA A 7 -0.59 23.26 0.02
N SER A 8 0.62 23.24 0.58
CA SER A 8 1.23 22.04 1.13
C SER A 8 0.23 21.38 2.08
N ARG A 9 -0.15 20.14 1.77
CA ARG A 9 -1.03 19.38 2.67
C ARG A 9 -0.29 19.21 3.99
N PRO A 10 -0.96 19.31 5.16
CA PRO A 10 -0.29 19.22 6.47
C PRO A 10 0.54 17.95 6.68
N ASP A 11 0.24 16.90 5.93
CA ASP A 11 0.88 15.58 5.98
C ASP A 11 1.89 15.32 4.84
N ALA A 12 2.25 16.32 4.07
CA ALA A 12 3.17 16.15 2.92
C ALA A 12 4.54 15.59 3.34
N GLU A 13 5.07 16.04 4.47
CA GLU A 13 6.33 15.55 5.03
C GLU A 13 6.21 14.09 5.48
N LEU A 14 5.13 13.72 6.17
CA LEU A 14 4.86 12.35 6.57
C LEU A 14 4.77 11.43 5.35
N LEU A 15 4.02 11.81 4.32
CA LEU A 15 3.87 11.01 3.11
C LEU A 15 5.20 10.81 2.38
N GLU A 16 6.07 11.82 2.39
CA GLU A 16 7.42 11.70 1.80
C GLU A 16 8.28 10.71 2.58
N ARG A 17 8.26 10.75 3.92
CA ARG A 17 8.96 9.76 4.77
C ARG A 17 8.43 8.35 4.50
N LEU A 18 7.11 8.17 4.50
CA LEU A 18 6.47 6.86 4.28
C LEU A 18 6.81 6.24 2.93
N ARG A 19 7.08 7.02 1.88
CA ARG A 19 7.55 6.49 0.58
C ARG A 19 8.91 5.80 0.64
N HIS A 20 9.70 6.11 1.67
CA HIS A 20 11.06 5.56 1.83
C HIS A 20 11.12 4.40 2.83
N ILE A 21 10.04 4.13 3.55
CA ILE A 21 9.93 3.03 4.52
C ILE A 21 9.25 1.84 3.83
N ASP A 22 9.78 0.62 4.01
CA ASP A 22 9.11 -0.59 3.53
C ASP A 22 7.92 -0.97 4.42
N THR A 23 6.97 -1.69 3.82
CA THR A 23 5.73 -2.09 4.51
C THR A 23 6.03 -3.06 5.67
N ALA A 24 7.07 -3.88 5.59
CA ALA A 24 7.49 -4.78 6.66
C ALA A 24 7.90 -4.00 7.92
N SER A 25 8.77 -2.99 7.78
CA SER A 25 9.20 -2.13 8.89
C SER A 25 8.04 -1.36 9.53
N LEU A 26 7.05 -0.90 8.73
CA LEU A 26 5.83 -0.28 9.25
C LEU A 26 4.98 -1.27 10.05
N SER A 27 4.81 -2.49 9.54
CA SER A 27 4.08 -3.56 10.22
C SER A 27 4.79 -3.99 11.52
N ASP A 28 6.12 -3.98 11.53
CA ASP A 28 6.89 -4.31 12.73
C ASP A 28 6.83 -3.20 13.79
N ALA A 29 6.73 -1.95 13.38
CA ALA A 29 6.54 -0.82 14.29
C ALA A 29 5.15 -0.82 14.95
N ASN A 30 4.11 -1.30 14.26
CA ASN A 30 2.77 -1.45 14.82
C ASN A 30 2.01 -2.61 14.16
N LYS A 31 1.85 -3.71 14.91
CA LYS A 31 1.14 -4.92 14.46
C LYS A 31 -0.37 -4.75 14.29
N GLU A 32 -0.95 -3.65 14.79
CA GLU A 32 -2.38 -3.36 14.69
C GLU A 32 -2.75 -2.58 13.42
N LEU A 33 -1.76 -2.18 12.61
CA LEU A 33 -2.03 -1.53 11.32
C LEU A 33 -2.85 -2.45 10.41
N ARG A 34 -3.75 -1.84 9.66
CA ARG A 34 -4.62 -2.55 8.72
C ARG A 34 -3.81 -2.95 7.48
N VAL A 35 -3.64 -4.25 7.25
CA VAL A 35 -2.96 -4.81 6.08
C VAL A 35 -4.01 -5.36 5.13
N LEU A 36 -3.98 -4.96 3.87
CA LEU A 36 -4.89 -5.47 2.84
C LEU A 36 -4.57 -6.93 2.50
N SER A 37 -5.56 -7.62 1.98
CA SER A 37 -5.46 -9.04 1.58
C SER A 37 -4.26 -9.28 0.63
N PRO A 38 -3.44 -10.32 0.88
CA PRO A 38 -2.33 -10.69 0.00
C PRO A 38 -2.79 -11.19 -1.37
N ALA A 39 -4.10 -11.29 -1.61
CA ALA A 39 -4.66 -11.54 -2.93
C ALA A 39 -4.59 -10.29 -3.83
N ILE A 40 -4.49 -9.08 -3.25
CA ILE A 40 -4.27 -7.82 -3.98
C ILE A 40 -2.75 -7.67 -4.17
N ARG A 41 -2.27 -7.93 -5.39
CA ARG A 41 -0.83 -8.03 -5.69
C ARG A 41 -0.36 -6.92 -6.62
N PRO A 42 0.92 -6.51 -6.52
CA PRO A 42 1.49 -5.57 -7.46
C PRO A 42 1.53 -6.17 -8.87
N LEU A 43 1.02 -5.43 -9.86
CA LEU A 43 1.24 -5.70 -11.28
C LEU A 43 2.54 -5.06 -11.78
N VAL A 44 3.04 -4.05 -11.07
CA VAL A 44 4.29 -3.33 -11.33
C VAL A 44 5.19 -3.52 -10.12
N LEU A 45 6.31 -4.21 -10.30
CA LEU A 45 7.27 -4.51 -9.24
C LEU A 45 8.31 -3.39 -9.10
N GLY A 46 8.90 -3.28 -7.90
CA GLY A 46 9.94 -2.31 -7.55
C GLY A 46 9.41 -0.91 -7.27
N GLY A 47 8.08 -0.73 -7.29
CA GLY A 47 7.45 0.54 -6.98
C GLY A 47 7.09 0.69 -5.51
N ARG A 48 7.15 1.92 -5.00
CA ARG A 48 6.63 2.29 -3.68
C ARG A 48 5.62 3.41 -3.81
N MET A 49 4.57 3.36 -3.01
CA MET A 49 3.56 4.42 -2.94
C MET A 49 3.27 4.79 -1.49
N ALA A 50 3.01 6.05 -1.26
CA ALA A 50 2.35 6.56 -0.07
C ALA A 50 1.46 7.73 -0.49
N GLY A 51 0.20 7.72 -0.07
CA GLY A 51 -0.76 8.76 -0.45
C GLY A 51 -2.09 8.61 0.25
N ARG A 52 -2.97 9.61 0.07
CA ARG A 52 -4.32 9.58 0.61
C ARG A 52 -5.27 8.79 -0.29
N ALA A 53 -6.09 7.96 0.32
CA ALA A 53 -7.10 7.18 -0.38
C ALA A 53 -8.17 8.08 -1.02
N VAL A 54 -8.31 7.97 -2.33
CA VAL A 54 -9.51 8.37 -3.08
C VAL A 54 -10.27 7.09 -3.40
N THR A 55 -11.43 6.91 -2.79
CA THR A 55 -12.14 5.65 -2.78
C THR A 55 -13.27 5.60 -3.80
N ALA A 56 -13.50 4.42 -4.39
CA ALA A 56 -14.62 4.17 -5.30
C ALA A 56 -15.18 2.75 -5.14
N VAL A 57 -16.50 2.59 -5.34
CA VAL A 57 -17.17 1.29 -5.42
C VAL A 57 -17.54 1.00 -6.87
N ALA A 58 -16.89 0.03 -7.49
CA ALA A 58 -17.15 -0.37 -8.87
C ALA A 58 -18.04 -1.62 -8.91
N ASN A 59 -19.33 -1.41 -8.82
CA ASN A 59 -20.36 -2.45 -8.87
C ASN A 59 -20.55 -2.97 -10.31
N ASP A 60 -19.55 -3.68 -10.85
CA ASP A 60 -19.51 -4.20 -12.23
C ASP A 60 -19.68 -3.10 -13.31
N ASP A 61 -19.24 -1.86 -13.01
CA ASP A 61 -19.35 -0.67 -13.85
C ASP A 61 -18.12 0.23 -13.73
N LEU A 62 -17.78 0.98 -14.80
CA LEU A 62 -16.60 1.83 -14.85
C LEU A 62 -16.79 3.24 -14.28
N MET A 63 -18.03 3.71 -14.12
CA MET A 63 -18.31 5.12 -13.81
C MET A 63 -17.72 5.58 -12.49
N SER A 64 -17.71 4.73 -11.47
CA SER A 64 -17.12 5.08 -10.16
C SER A 64 -15.60 5.26 -10.26
N VAL A 65 -14.92 4.44 -11.04
CA VAL A 65 -13.47 4.59 -11.26
C VAL A 65 -13.17 5.89 -12.00
N ILE A 66 -13.96 6.22 -13.02
CA ILE A 66 -13.85 7.48 -13.76
C ILE A 66 -14.10 8.68 -12.83
N GLY A 67 -15.14 8.61 -12.01
CA GLY A 67 -15.44 9.67 -11.04
C GLY A 67 -14.36 9.85 -9.98
N ALA A 68 -13.75 8.76 -9.50
CA ALA A 68 -12.63 8.83 -8.57
C ALA A 68 -11.37 9.43 -9.22
N LEU A 69 -11.08 9.10 -10.47
CA LEU A 69 -10.03 9.75 -11.24
C LEU A 69 -10.28 11.24 -11.42
N GLU A 70 -11.53 11.66 -11.63
CA GLU A 70 -11.88 13.09 -11.79
C GLU A 70 -11.53 13.91 -10.54
N ILE A 71 -11.77 13.38 -9.36
CA ILE A 71 -11.54 14.08 -8.08
C ILE A 71 -10.14 13.89 -7.50
N GLY A 72 -9.48 12.77 -7.81
CA GLY A 72 -8.12 12.47 -7.36
C GLY A 72 -7.07 13.39 -7.97
N GLY A 73 -5.93 13.53 -7.32
CA GLY A 73 -4.86 14.43 -7.74
C GLY A 73 -3.50 14.07 -7.17
N VAL A 74 -2.61 15.05 -7.18
CA VAL A 74 -1.21 14.89 -6.76
C VAL A 74 -1.12 14.30 -5.34
N GLY A 75 -0.37 13.22 -5.21
CA GLY A 75 -0.12 12.56 -3.94
C GLY A 75 -1.26 11.69 -3.42
N ASP A 76 -2.31 11.45 -4.20
CA ASP A 76 -3.39 10.54 -3.84
C ASP A 76 -3.12 9.10 -4.33
N VAL A 77 -3.78 8.14 -3.71
CA VAL A 77 -3.86 6.74 -4.16
C VAL A 77 -5.31 6.44 -4.50
N LEU A 78 -5.57 5.94 -5.70
CA LEU A 78 -6.88 5.44 -6.10
C LEU A 78 -7.10 4.07 -5.44
N VAL A 79 -8.18 3.91 -4.67
CA VAL A 79 -8.56 2.64 -4.06
C VAL A 79 -9.97 2.27 -4.52
N VAL A 80 -10.09 1.13 -5.19
CA VAL A 80 -11.36 0.68 -5.78
C VAL A 80 -11.77 -0.66 -5.19
N SER A 81 -12.98 -0.72 -4.64
CA SER A 81 -13.66 -1.98 -4.31
C SER A 81 -14.40 -2.50 -5.53
N ALA A 82 -14.03 -3.69 -6.01
CA ALA A 82 -14.66 -4.40 -7.11
C ALA A 82 -14.74 -5.91 -6.82
N ALA A 83 -14.83 -6.27 -5.53
CA ALA A 83 -14.90 -7.67 -5.09
C ALA A 83 -16.12 -8.38 -5.68
N GLY A 84 -15.90 -9.60 -6.20
CA GLY A 84 -16.94 -10.39 -6.84
C GLY A 84 -17.24 -10.02 -8.30
N CYS A 85 -16.66 -8.94 -8.83
CA CYS A 85 -16.74 -8.61 -10.25
C CYS A 85 -15.81 -9.52 -11.07
N ASP A 86 -16.32 -10.13 -12.15
CA ASP A 86 -15.55 -10.96 -13.08
C ASP A 86 -14.97 -10.15 -14.26
N ARG A 87 -15.04 -8.83 -14.21
CA ARG A 87 -14.64 -7.88 -15.24
C ARG A 87 -13.55 -6.93 -14.73
N ALA A 88 -12.73 -6.46 -15.68
CA ALA A 88 -11.64 -5.55 -15.41
C ALA A 88 -12.18 -4.11 -15.26
N VAL A 89 -12.20 -3.58 -14.05
CA VAL A 89 -12.69 -2.23 -13.76
C VAL A 89 -11.62 -1.15 -13.99
N SER A 90 -10.39 -1.53 -14.32
CA SER A 90 -9.29 -0.62 -14.64
C SER A 90 -8.34 -1.23 -15.66
N GLY A 91 -7.52 -0.40 -16.30
CA GLY A 91 -6.52 -0.79 -17.29
C GLY A 91 -5.62 0.37 -17.68
N GLU A 92 -4.96 0.28 -18.85
CA GLU A 92 -3.95 1.23 -19.32
C GLU A 92 -4.43 2.69 -19.29
N LEU A 93 -5.63 2.99 -19.82
CA LEU A 93 -6.12 4.36 -19.92
C LEU A 93 -6.31 4.99 -18.53
N PHE A 94 -6.87 4.25 -17.59
CA PHE A 94 -7.10 4.74 -16.23
C PHE A 94 -5.80 4.84 -15.43
N GLY A 95 -4.88 3.89 -15.60
CA GLY A 95 -3.54 3.99 -15.03
C GLY A 95 -2.77 5.20 -15.57
N THR A 96 -2.83 5.44 -16.89
CA THR A 96 -2.21 6.60 -17.54
C THR A 96 -2.81 7.92 -17.04
N GLU A 97 -4.13 7.98 -16.87
CA GLU A 97 -4.79 9.18 -16.35
C GLU A 97 -4.44 9.43 -14.88
N ALA A 98 -4.40 8.38 -14.03
CA ALA A 98 -3.95 8.48 -12.65
C ALA A 98 -2.51 9.04 -12.58
N PHE A 99 -1.59 8.49 -13.39
CA PHE A 99 -0.21 8.98 -13.49
C PHE A 99 -0.15 10.44 -13.94
N ARG A 100 -0.89 10.81 -14.99
CA ARG A 100 -0.96 12.20 -15.49
C ARG A 100 -1.46 13.18 -14.43
N ARG A 101 -2.36 12.75 -13.56
CA ARG A 101 -2.90 13.55 -12.45
C ARG A 101 -1.95 13.63 -11.26
N GLY A 102 -0.81 12.93 -11.29
CA GLY A 102 0.17 12.92 -10.22
C GLY A 102 -0.24 12.04 -9.03
N MET A 103 -1.17 11.10 -9.23
CA MET A 103 -1.46 10.08 -8.21
C MET A 103 -0.23 9.19 -8.00
N THR A 104 -0.06 8.67 -6.79
CA THR A 104 1.13 7.87 -6.41
C THR A 104 0.93 6.38 -6.57
N GLY A 105 -0.30 5.93 -6.76
CA GLY A 105 -0.61 4.52 -6.97
C GLY A 105 -2.09 4.24 -7.21
N VAL A 106 -2.35 3.00 -7.63
CA VAL A 106 -3.70 2.47 -7.87
C VAL A 106 -3.84 1.11 -7.20
N VAL A 107 -4.92 0.92 -6.46
CA VAL A 107 -5.28 -0.34 -5.78
C VAL A 107 -6.67 -0.75 -6.24
N ILE A 108 -6.76 -1.90 -6.90
CA ILE A 108 -8.02 -2.49 -7.37
C ILE A 108 -8.27 -3.78 -6.60
N ASP A 109 -9.23 -3.76 -5.68
CA ASP A 109 -9.74 -4.96 -5.04
C ASP A 109 -10.68 -5.71 -6.01
N GLY A 110 -10.11 -6.20 -7.10
CA GLY A 110 -10.79 -6.80 -8.23
C GLY A 110 -9.83 -7.05 -9.39
N LEU A 111 -10.38 -7.13 -10.61
CA LEU A 111 -9.61 -7.43 -11.81
C LEU A 111 -9.27 -6.17 -12.60
N SER A 112 -8.11 -6.22 -13.27
CA SER A 112 -7.63 -5.19 -14.19
C SER A 112 -7.38 -5.79 -15.58
N ARG A 113 -7.02 -4.95 -16.57
CA ARG A 113 -6.62 -5.38 -17.91
C ARG A 113 -5.37 -4.63 -18.38
N ASP A 114 -4.92 -4.90 -19.59
CA ASP A 114 -3.78 -4.21 -20.23
C ASP A 114 -2.48 -4.31 -19.40
N SER A 115 -2.25 -5.45 -18.73
CA SER A 115 -1.17 -5.65 -17.77
C SER A 115 0.22 -5.36 -18.35
N ALA A 116 0.45 -5.63 -19.65
CA ALA A 116 1.72 -5.33 -20.32
C ALA A 116 1.97 -3.82 -20.44
N ALA A 117 0.92 -3.02 -20.64
CA ALA A 117 1.01 -1.57 -20.66
C ALA A 117 1.17 -1.00 -19.25
N LEU A 118 0.40 -1.50 -18.27
CA LEU A 118 0.51 -1.10 -16.87
C LEU A 118 1.93 -1.31 -16.31
N ARG A 119 2.60 -2.41 -16.66
CA ARG A 119 4.00 -2.67 -16.25
C ARG A 119 5.01 -1.65 -16.80
N ARG A 120 4.65 -0.88 -17.82
CA ARG A 120 5.50 0.21 -18.36
C ARG A 120 5.23 1.56 -17.72
N LEU A 121 4.14 1.67 -16.95
CA LEU A 121 3.89 2.87 -16.16
C LEU A 121 4.87 2.90 -14.99
N ALA A 122 5.49 4.05 -14.75
CA ALA A 122 6.36 4.26 -13.59
C ALA A 122 5.52 4.60 -12.34
N MET A 123 4.50 3.79 -12.06
CA MET A 123 3.56 3.98 -10.95
C MET A 123 3.12 2.63 -10.40
N PRO A 124 3.14 2.42 -9.07
CA PRO A 124 2.60 1.25 -8.40
C PRO A 124 1.14 1.00 -8.79
N PHE A 125 0.85 -0.24 -9.16
CA PHE A 125 -0.50 -0.66 -9.54
C PHE A 125 -0.75 -2.06 -8.99
N TYR A 126 -1.81 -2.21 -8.18
CA TYR A 126 -2.17 -3.45 -7.51
C TYR A 126 -3.54 -3.94 -7.97
N SER A 127 -3.69 -5.26 -8.06
CA SER A 127 -4.94 -5.89 -8.50
C SER A 127 -4.98 -7.35 -8.03
N ARG A 128 -6.18 -7.95 -7.89
CA ARG A 128 -6.33 -9.39 -7.62
C ARG A 128 -5.94 -10.25 -8.81
N GLY A 129 -5.96 -9.69 -10.02
CA GLY A 129 -5.66 -10.41 -11.25
C GLY A 129 -6.02 -9.63 -12.49
N VAL A 130 -5.97 -10.31 -13.64
CA VAL A 130 -6.22 -9.69 -14.94
C VAL A 130 -7.24 -10.47 -15.76
N THR A 131 -8.05 -9.75 -16.53
CA THR A 131 -8.99 -10.32 -17.52
C THR A 131 -9.19 -9.30 -18.64
N PRO A 132 -9.40 -9.72 -19.90
CA PRO A 132 -9.72 -8.79 -20.98
C PRO A 132 -11.17 -8.29 -20.94
N LYS A 133 -12.05 -8.92 -20.17
CA LYS A 133 -13.47 -8.62 -20.09
C LYS A 133 -13.70 -7.28 -19.37
N ALA A 134 -14.36 -6.32 -20.02
CA ALA A 134 -14.67 -5.01 -19.42
C ALA A 134 -16.17 -4.92 -19.02
N PRO A 135 -16.49 -4.17 -17.95
CA PRO A 135 -17.87 -3.86 -17.60
C PRO A 135 -18.41 -2.68 -18.45
N PRO A 136 -19.72 -2.38 -18.39
CA PRO A 136 -20.30 -1.17 -18.93
C PRO A 136 -19.85 0.10 -18.18
N ALA A 137 -20.35 1.26 -18.63
CA ALA A 137 -20.18 2.56 -18.00
C ALA A 137 -21.54 3.28 -17.99
N LEU A 138 -22.46 2.83 -17.16
CA LEU A 138 -23.88 3.23 -17.17
C LEU A 138 -24.41 3.61 -15.78
N ALA A 139 -23.69 3.24 -14.71
CA ALA A 139 -24.11 3.48 -13.33
C ALA A 139 -23.88 4.94 -12.90
N VAL A 140 -24.55 5.37 -11.85
CA VAL A 140 -24.20 6.62 -11.16
C VAL A 140 -22.91 6.36 -10.38
N PRO A 141 -21.88 7.23 -10.49
CA PRO A 141 -20.63 7.04 -9.77
C PRO A 141 -20.81 7.04 -8.25
N GLU A 142 -20.24 6.05 -7.57
CA GLU A 142 -20.11 5.97 -6.12
C GLU A 142 -18.65 6.19 -5.74
N VAL A 143 -18.32 7.39 -5.28
CA VAL A 143 -16.97 7.82 -4.91
C VAL A 143 -16.93 8.40 -3.51
N GLN A 144 -15.74 8.37 -2.87
CA GLN A 144 -15.54 8.84 -1.49
C GLN A 144 -16.46 8.13 -0.47
N SER A 145 -16.79 6.87 -0.74
CA SER A 145 -17.48 5.97 0.19
C SER A 145 -16.46 5.19 1.01
N SER A 146 -16.85 4.80 2.23
CA SER A 146 -16.08 3.83 3.02
C SER A 146 -16.08 2.48 2.33
N LEU A 147 -14.90 1.88 2.17
CA LEU A 147 -14.75 0.56 1.54
C LEU A 147 -14.52 -0.50 2.62
N MET A 148 -14.92 -1.73 2.29
CA MET A 148 -14.55 -2.94 3.04
C MET A 148 -13.87 -3.92 2.07
N LEU A 149 -12.54 -4.07 2.19
CA LEU A 149 -11.72 -4.91 1.32
C LEU A 149 -11.26 -6.15 2.10
N ASP A 150 -11.88 -7.31 1.86
CA ASP A 150 -11.63 -8.55 2.62
C ASP A 150 -11.64 -8.36 4.16
N GLY A 151 -12.61 -7.61 4.67
CA GLY A 151 -12.73 -7.34 6.10
C GLY A 151 -11.89 -6.17 6.61
N VAL A 152 -11.11 -5.52 5.75
CA VAL A 152 -10.30 -4.34 6.07
C VAL A 152 -11.02 -3.08 5.62
N ALA A 153 -11.33 -2.19 6.56
CA ALA A 153 -11.93 -0.89 6.26
C ALA A 153 -10.90 0.08 5.66
N VAL A 154 -11.28 0.76 4.59
CA VAL A 154 -10.53 1.87 3.99
C VAL A 154 -11.46 3.06 3.86
N LEU A 155 -11.12 4.15 4.53
CA LEU A 155 -11.90 5.39 4.52
C LEU A 155 -11.32 6.40 3.53
N PRO A 156 -12.14 7.28 2.95
CA PRO A 156 -11.64 8.41 2.18
C PRO A 156 -10.66 9.23 3.00
N GLY A 157 -9.46 9.46 2.45
CA GLY A 157 -8.41 10.21 3.11
C GLY A 157 -7.51 9.43 4.07
N ASP A 158 -7.77 8.15 4.32
CA ASP A 158 -6.78 7.27 4.96
C ASP A 158 -5.46 7.31 4.19
N ILE A 159 -4.35 7.13 4.89
CA ILE A 159 -3.05 6.95 4.23
C ILE A 159 -2.94 5.49 3.79
N VAL A 160 -2.52 5.30 2.55
CA VAL A 160 -2.23 4.00 1.92
C VAL A 160 -0.76 3.97 1.58
N VAL A 161 -0.04 2.99 2.12
CA VAL A 161 1.38 2.74 1.83
C VAL A 161 1.49 1.36 1.20
N GLY A 162 2.28 1.24 0.13
CA GLY A 162 2.43 -0.04 -0.56
C GLY A 162 3.79 -0.20 -1.23
N ASP A 163 4.26 -1.45 -1.27
CA ASP A 163 5.45 -1.92 -1.97
C ASP A 163 5.22 -3.34 -2.55
N ASP A 164 6.28 -4.06 -2.88
CA ASP A 164 6.15 -5.40 -3.47
C ASP A 164 5.59 -6.46 -2.51
N ASP A 165 5.67 -6.22 -1.19
CA ASP A 165 5.18 -7.16 -0.17
C ASP A 165 3.70 -6.99 0.12
N GLY A 166 3.14 -5.79 -0.11
CA GLY A 166 1.71 -5.56 0.09
C GLY A 166 1.32 -4.11 0.36
N ILE A 167 0.18 -3.95 1.00
CA ILE A 167 -0.44 -2.64 1.22
C ILE A 167 -0.89 -2.51 2.67
N ILE A 168 -0.47 -1.42 3.32
CA ILE A 168 -0.88 -1.03 4.67
C ILE A 168 -1.76 0.22 4.58
N VAL A 169 -2.80 0.26 5.39
CA VAL A 169 -3.75 1.38 5.50
C VAL A 169 -3.80 1.86 6.95
N GLY A 170 -3.80 3.16 7.13
CA GLY A 170 -3.93 3.77 8.45
C GLY A 170 -4.37 5.23 8.37
N THR A 171 -4.70 5.78 9.51
CA THR A 171 -4.94 7.22 9.65
C THR A 171 -3.62 7.99 9.70
N VAL A 172 -3.66 9.30 9.50
CA VAL A 172 -2.49 10.18 9.69
C VAL A 172 -1.89 9.98 11.08
N ALA A 173 -2.74 9.98 12.12
CA ALA A 173 -2.29 9.87 13.52
C ALA A 173 -1.61 8.51 13.81
N GLU A 174 -2.11 7.41 13.21
CA GLU A 174 -1.47 6.09 13.37
C GLU A 174 -0.07 6.08 12.77
N PHE A 175 0.11 6.67 11.58
CA PHE A 175 1.43 6.73 10.94
C PHE A 175 2.37 7.73 11.61
N GLU A 176 1.89 8.90 12.05
CA GLU A 176 2.69 9.86 12.85
C GLU A 176 3.25 9.24 14.12
N ALA A 177 2.46 8.37 14.78
CA ALA A 177 2.88 7.73 16.02
C ALA A 177 4.00 6.68 15.84
N ILE A 178 4.21 6.15 14.62
CA ILE A 178 5.12 5.02 14.38
C ILE A 178 6.25 5.30 13.41
N VAL A 179 6.20 6.38 12.64
CA VAL A 179 7.14 6.64 11.53
C VAL A 179 8.60 6.65 12.00
N ASP A 180 8.90 7.25 13.14
CA ASP A 180 10.26 7.27 13.70
C ASP A 180 10.73 5.86 14.10
N ALA A 181 9.85 5.05 14.69
CA ALA A 181 10.14 3.67 15.04
C ALA A 181 10.37 2.79 13.80
N ALA A 182 9.55 2.96 12.76
CA ALA A 182 9.68 2.21 11.51
C ALA A 182 10.99 2.55 10.78
N GLU A 183 11.39 3.82 10.73
CA GLU A 183 12.68 4.25 10.17
C GLU A 183 13.85 3.63 10.94
N ALA A 184 13.76 3.60 12.28
CA ALA A 184 14.80 2.99 13.11
C ALA A 184 14.90 1.47 12.90
N ILE A 185 13.77 0.77 12.73
CA ILE A 185 13.73 -0.66 12.38
C ILE A 185 14.42 -0.89 11.04
N GLN A 186 13.99 -0.20 9.98
CA GLN A 186 14.57 -0.32 8.64
C GLN A 186 16.08 -0.04 8.62
N ALA A 187 16.53 0.99 9.35
CA ALA A 187 17.95 1.34 9.43
C ALA A 187 18.77 0.22 10.12
N ARG A 188 18.25 -0.35 11.21
CA ARG A 188 18.90 -1.45 11.94
C ARG A 188 18.97 -2.71 11.07
N GLU A 189 17.89 -3.08 10.39
CA GLU A 189 17.87 -4.26 9.51
C GLU A 189 18.83 -4.10 8.34
N LYS A 190 18.91 -2.89 7.76
CA LYS A 190 19.90 -2.58 6.72
C LYS A 190 21.33 -2.74 7.22
N ALA A 191 21.64 -2.27 8.43
CA ALA A 191 22.97 -2.41 9.02
C ALA A 191 23.31 -3.89 9.27
N LEU A 192 22.35 -4.66 9.83
CA LEU A 192 22.51 -6.09 10.08
C LEU A 192 22.72 -6.88 8.77
N ARG A 193 21.94 -6.58 7.74
CA ARG A 193 22.11 -7.20 6.43
C ARG A 193 23.53 -6.98 5.87
N ILE A 194 24.03 -5.75 5.97
CA ILE A 194 25.41 -5.42 5.54
C ILE A 194 26.44 -6.21 6.36
N SER A 195 26.24 -6.35 7.67
CA SER A 195 27.12 -7.16 8.53
C SER A 195 27.12 -8.63 8.11
N ILE A 196 25.96 -9.20 7.82
CA ILE A 196 25.81 -10.58 7.35
C ILE A 196 26.50 -10.77 6.00
N GLU A 197 26.33 -9.84 5.06
CA GLU A 197 27.02 -9.86 3.74
C GLU A 197 28.56 -9.82 3.90
N ASN A 198 29.07 -9.24 4.98
CA ASN A 198 30.48 -9.22 5.35
C ASN A 198 30.94 -10.42 6.20
N GLY A 199 30.10 -11.46 6.36
CA GLY A 199 30.43 -12.71 7.02
C GLY A 199 30.09 -12.77 8.51
N TYR A 200 29.38 -11.78 9.06
CA TYR A 200 28.85 -11.85 10.42
C TYR A 200 27.66 -12.83 10.46
N SER A 201 27.58 -13.65 11.50
CA SER A 201 26.47 -14.59 11.61
C SER A 201 25.21 -13.90 12.15
N LEU A 202 24.06 -14.17 11.54
CA LEU A 202 22.76 -13.77 12.11
C LEU A 202 22.57 -14.28 13.53
N PHE A 203 23.10 -15.49 13.84
CA PHE A 203 22.98 -16.09 15.16
C PHE A 203 23.82 -15.36 16.22
N ASP A 204 24.89 -14.65 15.83
CA ASP A 204 25.69 -13.82 16.74
C ASP A 204 25.01 -12.47 17.02
N ALA A 205 24.05 -12.07 16.16
CA ALA A 205 23.23 -10.88 16.34
C ALA A 205 21.94 -11.11 17.12
N LEU A 206 21.67 -12.34 17.53
CA LEU A 206 20.43 -12.75 18.18
C LEU A 206 20.70 -13.45 19.52
N ASN A 207 19.87 -13.19 20.53
CA ASN A 207 19.83 -14.00 21.76
C ASN A 207 19.20 -15.40 21.51
N PHE A 208 19.40 -15.98 20.33
CA PHE A 208 18.69 -17.19 19.89
C PHE A 208 18.93 -18.39 20.80
N ALA A 209 20.17 -18.63 21.23
CA ALA A 209 20.50 -19.76 22.08
C ALA A 209 19.80 -19.69 23.45
N GLU A 210 19.93 -18.54 24.12
CA GLU A 210 19.26 -18.27 25.40
C GLU A 210 17.73 -18.34 25.26
N HIS A 211 17.18 -17.69 24.23
CA HIS A 211 15.74 -17.68 23.97
C HIS A 211 15.20 -19.10 23.81
N ARG A 212 15.88 -19.95 23.03
CA ARG A 212 15.51 -21.36 22.84
C ARG A 212 15.56 -22.17 24.14
N GLU A 213 16.62 -21.99 24.97
CA GLU A 213 16.74 -22.68 26.24
C GLU A 213 15.60 -22.33 27.19
N ARG A 214 15.26 -21.04 27.29
CA ARG A 214 14.14 -20.56 28.13
C ARG A 214 12.81 -21.11 27.67
N LEU A 215 12.51 -21.07 26.34
CA LEU A 215 11.29 -21.66 25.81
C LEU A 215 11.21 -23.17 26.06
N THR A 216 12.34 -23.91 25.96
CA THR A 216 12.39 -25.34 26.24
C THR A 216 12.12 -25.63 27.72
N ALA A 217 12.52 -24.73 28.60
CA ALA A 217 12.26 -24.80 30.02
C ALA A 217 10.84 -24.31 30.42
N GLY A 218 10.00 -23.90 29.47
CA GLY A 218 8.67 -23.35 29.76
C GLY A 218 8.69 -21.96 30.38
N VAL A 219 9.79 -21.22 30.22
CA VAL A 219 9.98 -19.87 30.73
C VAL A 219 9.75 -18.86 29.62
N ASP A 220 8.93 -17.84 29.89
CA ASP A 220 8.69 -16.75 28.94
C ASP A 220 10.00 -16.08 28.54
N SER A 221 10.14 -15.86 27.24
CA SER A 221 11.31 -15.21 26.65
C SER A 221 10.93 -14.51 25.34
N LYS A 222 11.69 -13.52 24.96
CA LYS A 222 11.53 -12.79 23.69
C LYS A 222 12.81 -12.90 22.88
N LEU A 223 12.66 -13.26 21.59
CA LEU A 223 13.76 -13.16 20.65
C LEU A 223 14.07 -11.67 20.41
N ALA A 224 15.34 -11.31 20.53
CA ALA A 224 15.79 -9.93 20.36
C ALA A 224 17.13 -9.90 19.60
N PHE A 225 17.37 -8.80 18.93
CA PHE A 225 18.70 -8.50 18.39
C PHE A 225 19.58 -7.97 19.51
N GLU A 226 20.80 -8.55 19.62
CA GLU A 226 21.86 -8.10 20.53
C GLU A 226 22.82 -7.20 19.73
N GLY A 227 22.84 -5.88 20.02
CA GLY A 227 23.73 -4.93 19.36
C GLY A 227 23.14 -3.54 19.27
#